data_3d587e18c20fe6619b8276aa7039caef
#
_entry.id   3d587e18c20fe6619b8276aa7039caef
#
_cell.length_a   1.000
_cell.length_b   1.000
_cell.length_c   1.000
_cell.angle_alpha   90.00
_cell.angle_beta   90.00
_cell.angle_gamma   90.00
#
_symmetry.space_group_name_H-M   'P 1'
#
loop_
_entity.id
_entity.type
_entity.pdbx_description
1 polymer ?
#
loop_
_entity_poly.entity_id
_entity_poly.type
_entity_poly.pdbx_seq_one_letter_code
_entity_poly.pdbx_strand_id
1 'polypeptide(L)'
;MTVRLLTISDYDDIYSLWLSCSGMGLNDIDDSRQGVERFLKRNPGTCFVAVENDADGESIITGVIMAGNDGRRGYIYHTAVRPEYRHRGIASELVNKAVSALEARGIAKAALLVFGRNTGANAFWEKMGFTERNDIIYRNKSLTEIVRIDT
;
A
#
# COMPACT_ATOMS: atom_id res chain seq x y z
N MET A 1 -6.43 15.21 9.86
CA MET A 1 -5.65 14.10 9.29
C MET A 1 -4.22 14.54 9.05
N THR A 2 -3.27 13.70 9.44
CA THR A 2 -1.83 13.91 9.19
C THR A 2 -1.31 12.72 8.40
N VAL A 3 -0.53 12.97 7.34
CA VAL A 3 0.16 11.93 6.60
C VAL A 3 1.64 12.02 6.93
N ARG A 4 2.21 10.92 7.38
CA ARG A 4 3.63 10.82 7.75
C ARG A 4 4.25 9.54 7.23
N LEU A 5 5.56 9.44 7.32
CA LEU A 5 6.26 8.22 6.94
C LEU A 5 5.84 7.05 7.83
N LEU A 6 5.68 5.90 7.18
CA LEU A 6 5.48 4.61 7.85
C LEU A 6 6.79 4.18 8.49
N THR A 7 6.73 3.75 9.73
CA THR A 7 7.87 3.16 10.43
C THR A 7 7.53 1.77 10.90
N ILE A 8 8.54 0.97 11.24
CA ILE A 8 8.31 -0.41 11.70
C ILE A 8 7.53 -0.48 13.02
N SER A 9 7.58 0.58 13.82
CA SER A 9 6.76 0.65 15.04
C SER A 9 5.25 0.71 14.76
N ASP A 10 4.87 1.02 13.52
CA ASP A 10 3.46 1.02 13.09
C ASP A 10 2.96 -0.37 12.67
N TYR A 11 3.83 -1.38 12.67
CA TYR A 11 3.51 -2.67 12.05
C TYR A 11 2.22 -3.31 12.56
N ASP A 12 2.04 -3.38 13.88
CA ASP A 12 0.85 -4.04 14.43
C ASP A 12 -0.43 -3.33 13.99
N ASP A 13 -0.40 -2.00 13.93
CA ASP A 13 -1.55 -1.20 13.51
C ASP A 13 -1.85 -1.37 12.02
N ILE A 14 -0.83 -1.34 11.16
CA ILE A 14 -1.06 -1.54 9.73
C ILE A 14 -1.47 -2.97 9.41
N TYR A 15 -0.94 -3.96 10.12
CA TYR A 15 -1.34 -5.35 9.93
C TYR A 15 -2.81 -5.55 10.29
N SER A 16 -3.24 -4.99 11.42
CA SER A 16 -4.64 -5.01 11.83
C SER A 16 -5.53 -4.30 10.78
N LEU A 17 -5.06 -3.18 10.23
CA LEU A 17 -5.78 -2.47 9.19
C LEU A 17 -5.93 -3.34 7.93
N TRP A 18 -4.86 -3.97 7.48
CA TRP A 18 -4.91 -4.87 6.32
C TRP A 18 -5.92 -6.00 6.52
N LEU A 19 -5.93 -6.61 7.71
CA LEU A 19 -6.87 -7.69 8.02
C LEU A 19 -8.34 -7.21 8.02
N SER A 20 -8.58 -5.93 8.23
CA SER A 20 -9.93 -5.35 8.17
C SER A 20 -10.42 -5.07 6.75
N CYS A 21 -9.53 -5.20 5.76
CA CYS A 21 -9.84 -4.93 4.35
C CYS A 21 -9.82 -6.22 3.54
N SER A 22 -10.79 -6.41 2.65
CA SER A 22 -10.80 -7.56 1.76
C SER A 22 -9.88 -7.32 0.56
N GLY A 23 -9.33 -8.40 -0.01
CA GLY A 23 -8.58 -8.33 -1.26
C GLY A 23 -7.16 -7.77 -1.13
N MET A 24 -6.54 -7.86 0.05
CA MET A 24 -5.19 -7.34 0.27
C MET A 24 -4.09 -8.18 -0.37
N GLY A 25 -4.26 -9.49 -0.47
CA GLY A 25 -3.24 -10.36 -1.05
C GLY A 25 -2.01 -10.52 -0.19
N LEU A 26 -2.20 -10.73 1.11
CA LEU A 26 -1.11 -10.87 2.07
C LEU A 26 -0.46 -12.26 2.00
N ASN A 27 0.79 -12.36 2.46
CA ASN A 27 1.46 -13.63 2.67
C ASN A 27 2.32 -13.59 3.95
N ASP A 28 2.75 -14.76 4.38
CA ASP A 28 3.43 -14.95 5.67
C ASP A 28 4.91 -14.52 5.68
N ILE A 29 5.48 -14.21 4.54
CA ILE A 29 6.88 -13.81 4.42
C ILE A 29 7.01 -12.30 4.23
N ASP A 30 6.44 -11.79 3.15
CA ASP A 30 6.60 -10.37 2.80
C ASP A 30 5.86 -9.46 3.77
N ASP A 31 4.74 -9.93 4.30
CA ASP A 31 3.87 -9.15 5.18
C ASP A 31 4.07 -9.47 6.67
N SER A 32 5.09 -10.24 7.00
CA SER A 32 5.58 -10.38 8.37
C SER A 32 6.26 -9.08 8.81
N ARG A 33 6.47 -8.93 10.13
CA ARG A 33 7.24 -7.80 10.66
C ARG A 33 8.62 -7.71 9.99
N GLN A 34 9.32 -8.84 9.84
CA GLN A 34 10.63 -8.87 9.20
C GLN A 34 10.57 -8.47 7.72
N GLY A 35 9.54 -8.94 7.01
CA GLY A 35 9.34 -8.61 5.60
C GLY A 35 9.08 -7.13 5.39
N VAL A 36 8.23 -6.54 6.20
CA VAL A 36 7.94 -5.11 6.14
C VAL A 36 9.17 -4.28 6.53
N GLU A 37 9.89 -4.68 7.57
CA GLU A 37 11.11 -3.99 7.98
C GLU A 37 12.15 -3.99 6.85
N ARG A 38 12.34 -5.14 6.20
CA ARG A 38 13.26 -5.26 5.05
C ARG A 38 12.84 -4.34 3.92
N PHE A 39 11.54 -4.28 3.61
CA PHE A 39 11.02 -3.41 2.57
C PHE A 39 11.27 -1.93 2.89
N LEU A 40 11.01 -1.51 4.12
CA LEU A 40 11.22 -0.13 4.55
C LEU A 40 12.71 0.28 4.51
N LYS A 41 13.61 -0.64 4.86
CA LYS A 41 15.04 -0.40 4.78
C LYS A 41 15.52 -0.26 3.33
N ARG A 42 14.96 -1.07 2.44
CA ARG A 42 15.27 -1.03 1.00
C ARG A 42 14.71 0.23 0.35
N ASN A 43 13.56 0.71 0.81
CA ASN A 43 12.81 1.81 0.21
C ASN A 43 12.48 2.89 1.26
N PRO A 44 13.49 3.59 1.79
CA PRO A 44 13.23 4.63 2.77
C PRO A 44 12.53 5.84 2.14
N GLY A 45 11.53 6.38 2.84
CA GLY A 45 10.90 7.64 2.45
C GLY A 45 9.79 7.54 1.42
N THR A 46 9.32 6.34 1.06
CA THR A 46 8.26 6.17 0.06
C THR A 46 7.00 5.45 0.57
N CYS A 47 6.97 5.07 1.85
CA CYS A 47 5.82 4.45 2.48
C CYS A 47 5.21 5.41 3.51
N PHE A 48 3.88 5.50 3.55
CA PHE A 48 3.19 6.51 4.37
C PHE A 48 2.00 5.91 5.10
N VAL A 49 1.65 6.55 6.21
CA VAL A 49 0.41 6.30 6.94
C VAL A 49 -0.36 7.60 7.11
N ALA A 50 -1.68 7.49 7.12
CA ALA A 50 -2.59 8.57 7.50
C ALA A 50 -3.01 8.35 8.95
N VAL A 51 -2.95 9.40 9.76
CA VAL A 51 -3.23 9.35 11.18
C VAL A 51 -4.30 10.36 11.54
N GLU A 52 -5.26 9.96 12.35
CA GLU A 52 -6.29 10.82 12.89
C GLU A 52 -6.49 10.50 14.37
N ASN A 53 -7.22 11.34 15.08
CA ASN A 53 -7.67 11.04 16.43
C ASN A 53 -9.06 10.39 16.34
N ASP A 54 -9.26 9.32 17.11
CA ASP A 54 -10.56 8.67 17.21
C ASP A 54 -11.51 9.45 18.15
N ALA A 55 -12.69 8.89 18.40
CA ALA A 55 -13.71 9.52 19.23
C ALA A 55 -13.23 9.79 20.68
N ASP A 56 -12.27 8.99 21.17
CA ASP A 56 -11.70 9.12 22.51
C ASP A 56 -10.46 10.02 22.54
N GLY A 57 -10.11 10.62 21.39
CA GLY A 57 -8.91 11.44 21.26
C GLY A 57 -7.60 10.69 21.11
N GLU A 58 -7.67 9.37 20.97
CA GLU A 58 -6.50 8.52 20.74
C GLU A 58 -6.07 8.54 19.28
N SER A 59 -4.75 8.52 19.05
CA SER A 59 -4.19 8.47 17.70
C SER A 59 -4.45 7.11 17.06
N ILE A 60 -4.99 7.12 15.85
CA ILE A 60 -5.28 5.91 15.09
C ILE A 60 -4.76 6.04 13.65
N ILE A 61 -4.16 4.97 13.13
CA ILE A 61 -3.80 4.88 11.72
C ILE A 61 -5.06 4.52 10.93
N THR A 62 -5.47 5.42 10.05
CA THR A 62 -6.68 5.26 9.23
C THR A 62 -6.40 4.77 7.83
N GLY A 63 -5.16 4.92 7.36
CA GLY A 63 -4.76 4.47 6.04
C GLY A 63 -3.27 4.21 5.95
N VAL A 64 -2.88 3.40 4.96
CA VAL A 64 -1.49 3.03 4.72
C VAL A 64 -1.25 2.85 3.22
N ILE A 65 -0.06 3.20 2.79
CA ILE A 65 0.45 2.87 1.46
C ILE A 65 1.91 2.44 1.55
N MET A 66 2.24 1.35 0.88
CA MET A 66 3.63 0.92 0.72
C MET A 66 4.03 1.11 -0.73
N ALA A 67 5.10 1.86 -0.95
CA ALA A 67 5.64 2.05 -2.28
C ALA A 67 7.15 1.90 -2.24
N GLY A 68 7.70 1.37 -3.31
CA GLY A 68 9.13 1.20 -3.44
C GLY A 68 9.57 1.23 -4.89
N ASN A 69 10.85 1.08 -5.12
CA ASN A 69 11.41 1.04 -6.47
C ASN A 69 12.61 0.13 -6.53
N ASP A 70 12.90 -0.33 -7.73
CA ASP A 70 14.07 -1.16 -8.02
C ASP A 70 15.19 -0.35 -8.72
N GLY A 71 15.10 0.98 -8.68
CA GLY A 71 16.00 1.88 -9.39
C GLY A 71 15.53 2.20 -10.81
N ARG A 72 14.44 1.56 -11.26
CA ARG A 72 13.91 1.73 -12.63
C ARG A 72 12.42 1.99 -12.63
N ARG A 73 11.65 1.16 -11.92
CA ARG A 73 10.17 1.26 -11.82
C ARG A 73 9.78 1.38 -10.36
N GLY A 74 8.72 2.12 -10.12
CA GLY A 74 8.06 2.12 -8.84
C GLY A 74 6.97 1.06 -8.80
N TYR A 75 6.73 0.52 -7.60
CA TYR A 75 5.65 -0.43 -7.34
C TYR A 75 4.91 0.01 -6.10
N ILE A 76 3.58 -0.05 -6.17
CA ILE A 76 2.70 0.27 -5.05
C ILE A 76 2.07 -1.02 -4.56
N TYR A 77 2.17 -1.23 -3.24
CA TYR A 77 1.62 -2.39 -2.54
C TYR A 77 0.65 -1.93 -1.45
N HIS A 78 -0.26 -2.78 -1.06
CA HIS A 78 -1.04 -2.73 0.19
C HIS A 78 -1.55 -1.33 0.55
N THR A 79 -2.17 -0.67 -0.40
CA THR A 79 -2.86 0.59 -0.16
C THR A 79 -4.23 0.28 0.43
N ALA A 80 -4.47 0.75 1.64
CA ALA A 80 -5.70 0.44 2.36
C ALA A 80 -6.14 1.59 3.25
N VAL A 81 -7.46 1.73 3.39
CA VAL A 81 -8.08 2.68 4.32
C VAL A 81 -9.08 1.90 5.18
N ARG A 82 -9.07 2.16 6.47
CA ARG A 82 -10.07 1.53 7.37
C ARG A 82 -11.46 1.76 6.83
N PRO A 83 -12.31 0.73 6.81
CA PRO A 83 -13.64 0.85 6.21
C PRO A 83 -14.46 2.04 6.71
N GLU A 84 -14.43 2.32 8.01
CA GLU A 84 -15.17 3.42 8.62
C GLU A 84 -14.61 4.82 8.31
N TYR A 85 -13.41 4.88 7.69
CA TYR A 85 -12.78 6.15 7.29
C TYR A 85 -12.74 6.36 5.79
N ARG A 86 -13.41 5.50 5.02
CA ARG A 86 -13.46 5.61 3.56
C ARG A 86 -14.28 6.80 3.09
N HIS A 87 -14.11 7.16 1.82
CA HIS A 87 -14.82 8.27 1.16
C HIS A 87 -14.50 9.66 1.74
N ARG A 88 -13.29 9.82 2.30
CA ARG A 88 -12.80 11.07 2.88
C ARG A 88 -11.53 11.57 2.19
N GLY A 89 -11.13 10.96 1.08
CA GLY A 89 -9.94 11.37 0.32
C GLY A 89 -8.61 10.85 0.88
N ILE A 90 -8.62 9.98 1.88
CA ILE A 90 -7.40 9.47 2.52
C ILE A 90 -6.53 8.70 1.52
N ALA A 91 -7.13 7.78 0.77
CA ALA A 91 -6.38 6.99 -0.21
C ALA A 91 -5.74 7.88 -1.27
N SER A 92 -6.47 8.87 -1.78
CA SER A 92 -5.94 9.80 -2.78
C SER A 92 -4.73 10.58 -2.26
N GLU A 93 -4.78 11.01 -1.01
CA GLU A 93 -3.68 11.75 -0.41
C GLU A 93 -2.46 10.87 -0.20
N LEU A 94 -2.66 9.63 0.25
CA LEU A 94 -1.58 8.65 0.39
C LEU A 94 -0.91 8.36 -0.97
N VAL A 95 -1.70 8.15 -2.01
CA VAL A 95 -1.19 7.91 -3.36
C VAL A 95 -0.38 9.10 -3.86
N ASN A 96 -0.90 10.30 -3.69
CA ASN A 96 -0.19 11.51 -4.12
C ASN A 96 1.15 11.67 -3.39
N LYS A 97 1.20 11.38 -2.09
CA LYS A 97 2.46 11.41 -1.33
C LYS A 97 3.46 10.39 -1.84
N ALA A 98 3.02 9.15 -2.07
CA ALA A 98 3.89 8.09 -2.56
C ALA A 98 4.40 8.39 -3.97
N VAL A 99 3.54 8.85 -4.86
CA VAL A 99 3.92 9.22 -6.23
C VAL A 99 4.93 10.35 -6.22
N SER A 100 4.69 11.40 -5.44
CA SER A 100 5.64 12.52 -5.32
C SER A 100 6.99 12.06 -4.79
N ALA A 101 7.00 11.14 -3.83
CA ALA A 101 8.25 10.60 -3.28
C ALA A 101 9.01 9.76 -4.32
N LEU A 102 8.32 9.00 -5.15
CA LEU A 102 8.94 8.25 -6.25
C LEU A 102 9.48 9.19 -7.33
N GLU A 103 8.70 10.20 -7.70
CA GLU A 103 9.14 11.22 -8.66
C GLU A 103 10.41 11.94 -8.20
N ALA A 104 10.48 12.28 -6.92
CA ALA A 104 11.67 12.92 -6.34
C ALA A 104 12.92 12.05 -6.45
N ARG A 105 12.76 10.75 -6.61
CA ARG A 105 13.87 9.79 -6.81
C ARG A 105 14.17 9.49 -8.28
N GLY A 106 13.53 10.22 -9.20
CA GLY A 106 13.74 10.05 -10.63
C GLY A 106 13.03 8.85 -11.24
N ILE A 107 12.06 8.27 -10.55
CA ILE A 107 11.29 7.14 -11.08
C ILE A 107 10.27 7.65 -12.10
N ALA A 108 10.33 7.09 -13.30
CA ALA A 108 9.52 7.56 -14.43
C ALA A 108 8.15 6.89 -14.53
N LYS A 109 7.95 5.74 -13.91
CA LYS A 109 6.70 4.98 -14.02
C LYS A 109 6.50 4.13 -12.77
N ALA A 110 5.27 4.10 -12.27
CA ALA A 110 4.86 3.24 -11.16
C ALA A 110 3.77 2.27 -11.63
N ALA A 111 3.79 1.07 -11.07
CA ALA A 111 2.83 0.02 -11.36
C ALA A 111 2.25 -0.57 -10.08
N LEU A 112 1.13 -1.26 -10.21
CA LEU A 112 0.50 -1.98 -9.11
C LEU A 112 -0.32 -3.14 -9.65
N LEU A 113 -0.68 -4.06 -8.76
CA LEU A 113 -1.51 -5.21 -9.08
C LEU A 113 -2.78 -5.15 -8.23
N VAL A 114 -3.92 -5.35 -8.86
CA VAL A 114 -5.23 -5.37 -8.20
C VAL A 114 -5.97 -6.61 -8.67
N PHE A 115 -6.59 -7.34 -7.73
CA PHE A 115 -7.47 -8.43 -8.11
C PHE A 115 -8.58 -7.90 -9.03
N GLY A 116 -8.82 -8.61 -10.15
CA GLY A 116 -9.86 -8.21 -11.10
C GLY A 116 -11.25 -8.10 -10.48
N ARG A 117 -11.54 -8.95 -9.47
CA ARG A 117 -12.81 -8.94 -8.75
C ARG A 117 -12.99 -7.73 -7.83
N ASN A 118 -11.93 -7.01 -7.51
CA ASN A 118 -12.00 -5.83 -6.64
C ASN A 118 -12.37 -4.60 -7.48
N THR A 119 -13.65 -4.50 -7.83
CA THR A 119 -14.14 -3.46 -8.73
C THR A 119 -14.01 -2.06 -8.16
N GLY A 120 -14.17 -1.91 -6.85
CA GLY A 120 -14.01 -0.62 -6.18
C GLY A 120 -12.57 -0.10 -6.24
N ALA A 121 -11.61 -0.98 -5.95
CA ALA A 121 -10.20 -0.62 -6.04
C ALA A 121 -9.79 -0.31 -7.49
N ASN A 122 -10.25 -1.11 -8.45
CA ASN A 122 -9.96 -0.86 -9.87
C ASN A 122 -10.49 0.50 -10.33
N ALA A 123 -11.71 0.87 -9.93
CA ALA A 123 -12.27 2.19 -10.24
C ALA A 123 -11.46 3.32 -9.62
N PHE A 124 -11.01 3.14 -8.38
CA PHE A 124 -10.16 4.11 -7.70
C PHE A 124 -8.84 4.33 -8.44
N TRP A 125 -8.15 3.25 -8.78
CA TRP A 125 -6.84 3.35 -9.47
C TRP A 125 -6.97 3.97 -10.86
N GLU A 126 -8.03 3.62 -11.59
CA GLU A 126 -8.31 4.26 -12.88
C GLU A 126 -8.46 5.78 -12.72
N LYS A 127 -9.23 6.20 -11.72
CA LYS A 127 -9.41 7.62 -11.40
C LYS A 127 -8.10 8.31 -11.04
N MET A 128 -7.18 7.60 -10.40
CA MET A 128 -5.87 8.12 -10.02
C MET A 128 -4.86 8.12 -11.17
N GLY A 129 -5.26 7.68 -12.36
CA GLY A 129 -4.41 7.67 -13.54
C GLY A 129 -3.60 6.40 -13.76
N PHE A 130 -3.90 5.34 -13.01
CA PHE A 130 -3.25 4.03 -13.19
C PHE A 130 -4.10 3.19 -14.12
N THR A 131 -3.78 3.24 -15.41
CA THR A 131 -4.57 2.58 -16.44
C THR A 131 -4.22 1.11 -16.59
N GLU A 132 -5.24 0.31 -16.87
CA GLU A 132 -5.07 -1.11 -17.13
C GLU A 132 -4.30 -1.34 -18.44
N ARG A 133 -3.40 -2.34 -18.42
CA ARG A 133 -2.67 -2.78 -19.61
C ARG A 133 -3.22 -4.12 -20.06
N ASN A 134 -3.86 -4.14 -21.24
CA ASN A 134 -4.45 -5.35 -21.80
C ASN A 134 -3.49 -6.10 -22.72
N ASP A 135 -2.34 -5.52 -23.01
CA ASP A 135 -1.35 -6.04 -23.95
C ASP A 135 -0.21 -6.81 -23.26
N ILE A 136 -0.23 -6.91 -21.93
CA ILE A 136 0.79 -7.66 -21.20
C ILE A 136 0.14 -8.73 -20.32
N ILE A 137 0.91 -9.78 -20.06
CA ILE A 137 0.51 -10.88 -19.19
C ILE A 137 1.45 -10.90 -17.99
N TYR A 138 0.88 -10.81 -16.80
CA TYR A 138 1.64 -10.93 -15.56
C TYR A 138 2.00 -12.39 -15.30
N ARG A 139 3.26 -12.66 -15.01
CA ARG A 139 3.74 -13.99 -14.65
C ARG A 139 4.59 -13.90 -13.42
N ASN A 140 4.43 -14.82 -12.49
CA ASN A 140 5.28 -14.93 -11.31
C ASN A 140 5.68 -16.38 -11.04
N LYS A 141 6.65 -16.53 -10.14
CA LYS A 141 7.09 -17.83 -9.66
C LYS A 141 7.52 -17.66 -8.22
N SER A 142 6.97 -18.45 -7.31
CA SER A 142 7.43 -18.50 -5.94
C SER A 142 8.83 -19.10 -5.88
N LEU A 143 9.76 -18.41 -5.23
CA LEU A 143 11.13 -18.88 -5.08
C LEU A 143 11.34 -19.66 -3.78
N THR A 144 10.36 -19.61 -2.89
CA THR A 144 10.30 -20.37 -1.66
C THR A 144 8.83 -20.68 -1.36
N GLU A 145 8.56 -21.48 -0.34
CA GLU A 145 7.19 -21.72 0.09
C GLU A 145 6.61 -20.47 0.73
N ILE A 146 5.49 -19.99 0.20
CA ILE A 146 4.77 -18.81 0.66
C ILE A 146 3.36 -19.22 1.04
N VAL A 147 2.94 -18.91 2.25
CA VAL A 147 1.59 -19.20 2.73
C VAL A 147 0.74 -17.94 2.59
N ARG A 148 -0.33 -18.05 1.80
CA ARG A 148 -1.27 -16.95 1.58
C ARG A 148 -2.10 -16.70 2.83
N ILE A 149 -2.29 -15.42 3.14
CA ILE A 149 -3.18 -14.94 4.19
C ILE A 149 -4.36 -14.26 3.51
N ASP A 150 -5.55 -14.86 3.64
CA ASP A 150 -6.73 -14.32 2.98
C ASP A 150 -7.36 -13.18 3.80
N THR A 151 -7.78 -12.17 3.06
CA THR A 151 -8.51 -11.03 3.62
C THR A 151 -9.77 -10.71 2.82
#